data_cfc42526ffd187e9e11c7863d960c307
#
_entry.id   cfc42526ffd187e9e11c7863d960c307
#
_cell.length_a   1.000
_cell.length_b   1.000
_cell.length_c   1.000
_cell.angle_alpha   90.00
_cell.angle_beta   90.00
_cell.angle_gamma   90.00
#
_symmetry.space_group_name_H-M   'P 1'
#
loop_
_entity.id
_entity.type
_entity.pdbx_description
1 polymer ?
#
loop_
_entity_poly.entity_id
_entity_poly.type
_entity_poly.pdbx_seq_one_letter_code
_entity_poly.pdbx_strand_id
1 'polypeptide(L)'
;MNNIMFCSCGRRAQLFRYLKESLQDTCQIIATDNSNIAPALYLADRQYLVPRIDDPNYVQTVLEIAKSNDVKAITTLIDPEIEILANHRDVFEKEGILVLAPSKETARHCFDKYDMFQYLHQNNIRTVLTYDSLEHFNEGYAKGKIRFPVFIKPRTGSGSVG
;
A
#
# COMPACT_ATOMS: atom_id res chain seq x y z
N MET A 1 -14.67 21.35 -4.86
CA MET A 1 -13.26 21.05 -5.14
C MET A 1 -13.07 19.55 -4.95
N ASN A 2 -12.31 18.86 -5.79
CA ASN A 2 -12.14 17.39 -5.67
C ASN A 2 -10.90 17.09 -4.83
N ASN A 3 -11.03 17.13 -3.50
CA ASN A 3 -9.89 16.90 -2.61
C ASN A 3 -9.45 15.45 -2.62
N ILE A 4 -8.14 15.22 -2.58
CA ILE A 4 -7.55 13.88 -2.55
C ILE A 4 -6.73 13.67 -1.27
N MET A 5 -6.87 12.49 -0.66
CA MET A 5 -6.12 12.12 0.54
C MET A 5 -5.04 11.08 0.22
N PHE A 6 -3.84 11.36 0.72
CA PHE A 6 -2.70 10.44 0.69
C PHE A 6 -2.37 9.99 2.11
N CYS A 7 -2.59 8.71 2.39
CA CYS A 7 -2.26 8.09 3.67
C CYS A 7 -0.81 7.63 3.72
N SER A 8 -0.24 7.58 4.93
CA SER A 8 1.14 7.15 5.19
C SER A 8 2.15 7.80 4.24
N CYS A 9 2.09 9.13 4.15
CA CYS A 9 2.85 9.91 3.16
C CYS A 9 4.38 9.84 3.37
N GLY A 10 4.85 9.67 4.61
CA GLY A 10 6.23 9.41 4.96
C GLY A 10 7.22 10.43 4.39
N ARG A 11 8.29 9.91 3.78
CA ARG A 11 9.39 10.71 3.20
C ARG A 11 9.18 11.12 1.74
N ARG A 12 7.96 10.96 1.18
CA ARG A 12 7.70 11.16 -0.26
C ARG A 12 7.43 12.62 -0.63
N ALA A 13 8.21 13.53 -0.06
CA ALA A 13 8.11 14.97 -0.25
C ALA A 13 8.15 15.39 -1.73
N GLN A 14 9.00 14.76 -2.52
CA GLN A 14 9.12 15.09 -3.95
C GLN A 14 7.86 14.73 -4.75
N LEU A 15 7.20 13.63 -4.41
CA LEU A 15 5.91 13.26 -5.02
C LEU A 15 4.85 14.36 -4.77
N PHE A 16 4.79 14.89 -3.55
CA PHE A 16 3.85 15.96 -3.21
C PHE A 16 4.13 17.26 -3.96
N ARG A 17 5.40 17.58 -4.21
CA ARG A 17 5.76 18.73 -5.08
C ARG A 17 5.23 18.52 -6.50
N TYR A 18 5.48 17.36 -7.09
CA TYR A 18 4.96 17.04 -8.44
C TYR A 18 3.44 17.05 -8.51
N LEU A 19 2.77 16.53 -7.46
CA LEU A 19 1.31 16.58 -7.39
C LEU A 19 0.80 18.01 -7.35
N LYS A 20 1.40 18.89 -6.54
CA LYS A 20 1.01 20.31 -6.49
C LYS A 20 1.26 21.03 -7.81
N GLU A 21 2.39 20.79 -8.45
CA GLU A 21 2.69 21.36 -9.77
C GLU A 21 1.68 20.90 -10.83
N SER A 22 1.25 19.63 -10.79
CA SER A 22 0.32 19.06 -11.77
C SER A 22 -1.14 19.43 -11.50
N LEU A 23 -1.55 19.43 -10.24
CA LEU A 23 -2.95 19.68 -9.85
C LEU A 23 -3.25 21.17 -9.69
N GLN A 24 -2.23 21.98 -9.42
CA GLN A 24 -2.36 23.41 -9.17
C GLN A 24 -3.50 23.70 -8.16
N ASP A 25 -4.36 24.67 -8.45
CA ASP A 25 -5.48 25.02 -7.56
C ASP A 25 -6.77 24.22 -7.82
N THR A 26 -6.69 23.12 -8.60
CA THR A 26 -7.88 22.33 -8.96
C THR A 26 -8.38 21.44 -7.82
N CYS A 27 -7.50 21.01 -6.93
CA CYS A 27 -7.86 20.23 -5.73
C CYS A 27 -6.89 20.49 -4.58
N GLN A 28 -7.33 20.21 -3.35
CA GLN A 28 -6.46 20.19 -2.17
C GLN A 28 -5.91 18.79 -1.95
N ILE A 29 -4.64 18.73 -1.56
CA ILE A 29 -3.96 17.51 -1.12
C ILE A 29 -4.03 17.43 0.39
N ILE A 30 -4.71 16.41 0.89
CA ILE A 30 -4.77 16.08 2.31
C ILE A 30 -3.77 14.94 2.57
N ALA A 31 -2.88 15.10 3.54
CA ALA A 31 -1.92 14.08 3.91
C ALA A 31 -2.14 13.57 5.32
N THR A 32 -1.99 12.27 5.52
CA THR A 32 -1.96 11.65 6.84
C THR A 32 -0.68 10.84 7.06
N ASP A 33 -0.22 10.80 8.29
CA ASP A 33 0.89 9.95 8.73
C ASP A 33 0.76 9.69 10.24
N ASN A 34 1.39 8.64 10.75
CA ASN A 34 1.46 8.39 12.18
C ASN A 34 2.63 9.11 12.85
N SER A 35 3.50 9.75 12.07
CA SER A 35 4.71 10.43 12.54
C SER A 35 4.69 11.91 12.19
N ASN A 36 4.81 12.77 13.18
CA ASN A 36 4.88 14.22 13.00
C ASN A 36 6.18 14.71 12.34
N ILE A 37 7.17 13.83 12.18
CA ILE A 37 8.43 14.14 11.48
C ILE A 37 8.41 13.68 10.01
N ALA A 38 7.27 13.20 9.49
CA ALA A 38 7.12 12.82 8.10
C ALA A 38 7.16 14.07 7.19
N PRO A 39 8.22 14.28 6.38
CA PRO A 39 8.40 15.55 5.65
C PRO A 39 7.32 15.80 4.59
N ALA A 40 6.68 14.75 4.06
CA ALA A 40 5.61 14.92 3.07
C ALA A 40 4.35 15.56 3.67
N LEU A 41 4.09 15.41 4.97
CA LEU A 41 2.97 16.09 5.66
C LEU A 41 3.02 17.60 5.44
N TYR A 42 4.21 18.20 5.55
CA TYR A 42 4.40 19.66 5.49
C TYR A 42 4.30 20.26 4.08
N LEU A 43 4.16 19.41 3.07
CA LEU A 43 3.95 19.83 1.69
C LEU A 43 2.49 19.68 1.24
N ALA A 44 1.65 19.05 2.05
CA ALA A 44 0.21 18.98 1.80
C ALA A 44 -0.49 20.33 2.07
N ASP A 45 -1.70 20.52 1.56
CA ASP A 45 -2.51 21.69 1.87
C ASP A 45 -3.14 21.57 3.25
N ARG A 46 -3.43 20.33 3.68
CA ARG A 46 -3.83 19.98 5.05
C ARG A 46 -3.15 18.71 5.48
N GLN A 47 -2.78 18.64 6.76
CA GLN A 47 -2.07 17.51 7.33
C GLN A 47 -2.70 17.05 8.63
N TYR A 48 -2.68 15.74 8.85
CA TYR A 48 -3.26 15.13 10.05
C TYR A 48 -2.37 14.00 10.55
N LEU A 49 -2.24 13.93 11.88
CA LEU A 49 -1.66 12.75 12.53
C LEU A 49 -2.78 11.72 12.76
N VAL A 50 -2.48 10.48 12.44
CA VAL A 50 -3.39 9.35 12.60
C VAL A 50 -2.73 8.26 13.44
N PRO A 51 -3.51 7.35 14.05
CA PRO A 51 -2.96 6.16 14.68
C PRO A 51 -2.13 5.32 13.71
N ARG A 52 -1.39 4.35 14.21
CA ARG A 52 -0.74 3.36 13.36
C ARG A 52 -1.77 2.54 12.60
N ILE A 53 -1.38 2.01 11.46
CA ILE A 53 -2.26 1.22 10.57
C ILE A 53 -2.80 -0.06 11.22
N ASP A 54 -2.14 -0.56 12.28
CA ASP A 54 -2.54 -1.72 13.07
C ASP A 54 -3.47 -1.36 14.26
N ASP A 55 -3.75 -0.08 14.47
CA ASP A 55 -4.70 0.38 15.49
C ASP A 55 -6.15 0.13 15.04
N PRO A 56 -7.02 -0.43 15.90
CA PRO A 56 -8.42 -0.69 15.56
C PRO A 56 -9.22 0.56 15.17
N ASN A 57 -8.80 1.74 15.62
CA ASN A 57 -9.46 3.01 15.30
C ASN A 57 -8.91 3.66 14.01
N TYR A 58 -7.89 3.08 13.37
CA TYR A 58 -7.22 3.69 12.22
C TYR A 58 -8.20 4.05 11.09
N VAL A 59 -8.96 3.08 10.60
CA VAL A 59 -9.89 3.25 9.48
C VAL A 59 -10.96 4.31 9.79
N GLN A 60 -11.52 4.26 11.00
CA GLN A 60 -12.53 5.24 11.43
C GLN A 60 -11.95 6.64 11.48
N THR A 61 -10.74 6.81 12.06
CA THR A 61 -10.06 8.11 12.12
C THR A 61 -9.81 8.69 10.73
N VAL A 62 -9.30 7.87 9.81
CA VAL A 62 -9.03 8.29 8.43
C VAL A 62 -10.34 8.66 7.71
N LEU A 63 -11.41 7.91 7.92
CA LEU A 63 -12.72 8.20 7.35
C LEU A 63 -13.28 9.57 7.83
N GLU A 64 -13.19 9.83 9.12
CA GLU A 64 -13.64 11.10 9.71
C GLU A 64 -12.86 12.30 9.17
N ILE A 65 -11.53 12.16 9.04
CA ILE A 65 -10.69 13.19 8.42
C ILE A 65 -11.10 13.38 6.96
N ALA A 66 -11.31 12.30 6.20
CA ALA A 66 -11.71 12.39 4.81
C ALA A 66 -13.06 13.11 4.64
N LYS A 67 -14.04 12.80 5.49
CA LYS A 67 -15.36 13.46 5.49
C LYS A 67 -15.25 14.94 5.83
N SER A 68 -14.51 15.29 6.88
CA SER A 68 -14.37 16.69 7.35
C SER A 68 -13.60 17.57 6.35
N ASN A 69 -12.86 16.98 5.44
CA ASN A 69 -12.10 17.65 4.38
C ASN A 69 -12.72 17.52 2.98
N ASP A 70 -13.95 17.04 2.87
CA ASP A 70 -14.66 16.84 1.58
C ASP A 70 -13.80 16.04 0.56
N VAL A 71 -13.09 15.02 1.04
CA VAL A 71 -12.23 14.16 0.20
C VAL A 71 -13.09 13.37 -0.76
N LYS A 72 -12.69 13.32 -2.03
CA LYS A 72 -13.37 12.55 -3.09
C LYS A 72 -12.61 11.29 -3.48
N ALA A 73 -11.31 11.25 -3.20
CA ALA A 73 -10.51 10.06 -3.45
C ALA A 73 -9.46 9.88 -2.35
N ILE A 74 -9.18 8.63 -2.00
CA ILE A 74 -8.18 8.25 -1.01
C ILE A 74 -7.22 7.21 -1.59
N THR A 75 -5.94 7.34 -1.29
CA THR A 75 -4.90 6.36 -1.63
C THR A 75 -3.85 6.29 -0.52
N THR A 76 -2.99 5.29 -0.61
CA THR A 76 -1.87 5.12 0.31
C THR A 76 -0.55 4.99 -0.45
N LEU A 77 0.54 5.24 0.26
CA LEU A 77 1.90 5.18 -0.25
C LEU A 77 2.73 4.04 0.37
N ILE A 78 2.10 3.12 1.11
CA ILE A 78 2.77 1.94 1.69
C ILE A 78 1.98 0.66 1.45
N ASP A 79 2.70 -0.42 1.15
CA ASP A 79 2.10 -1.70 0.75
C ASP A 79 1.14 -2.32 1.80
N PRO A 80 1.47 -2.35 3.11
CA PRO A 80 0.55 -2.93 4.11
C PRO A 80 -0.80 -2.22 4.18
N GLU A 81 -0.83 -0.92 3.92
CA GLU A 81 -2.05 -0.12 3.99
C GLU A 81 -2.91 -0.26 2.73
N ILE A 82 -2.32 -0.65 1.59
CA ILE A 82 -3.09 -0.97 0.37
C ILE A 82 -4.13 -2.06 0.67
N GLU A 83 -3.74 -3.10 1.40
CA GLU A 83 -4.66 -4.17 1.79
C GLU A 83 -5.75 -3.66 2.74
N ILE A 84 -5.42 -2.78 3.69
CA ILE A 84 -6.38 -2.18 4.61
C ILE A 84 -7.42 -1.37 3.84
N LEU A 85 -7.01 -0.48 2.95
CA LEU A 85 -7.93 0.31 2.14
C LEU A 85 -8.76 -0.57 1.20
N ALA A 86 -8.17 -1.59 0.59
CA ALA A 86 -8.90 -2.55 -0.26
C ALA A 86 -9.95 -3.35 0.51
N ASN A 87 -9.66 -3.73 1.76
CA ASN A 87 -10.58 -4.46 2.64
C ASN A 87 -11.74 -3.60 3.16
N HIS A 88 -11.55 -2.29 3.27
CA HIS A 88 -12.54 -1.33 3.78
C HIS A 88 -13.09 -0.41 2.69
N ARG A 89 -12.91 -0.77 1.42
CA ARG A 89 -13.37 0.01 0.26
C ARG A 89 -14.83 0.44 0.38
N ASP A 90 -15.70 -0.47 0.74
CA ASP A 90 -17.14 -0.23 0.87
C ASP A 90 -17.49 0.79 1.96
N VAL A 91 -16.67 0.91 2.99
CA VAL A 91 -16.83 1.91 4.07
C VAL A 91 -16.62 3.32 3.53
N PHE A 92 -15.59 3.51 2.72
CA PHE A 92 -15.29 4.82 2.10
C PHE A 92 -16.24 5.13 0.95
N GLU A 93 -16.54 4.17 0.08
CA GLU A 93 -17.39 4.37 -1.09
C GLU A 93 -18.85 4.67 -0.73
N LYS A 94 -19.38 4.15 0.39
CA LYS A 94 -20.68 4.56 0.96
C LYS A 94 -20.76 6.03 1.32
N GLU A 95 -19.64 6.65 1.63
CA GLU A 95 -19.54 8.10 1.94
C GLU A 95 -19.13 8.92 0.68
N GLY A 96 -19.15 8.31 -0.49
CA GLY A 96 -18.80 8.97 -1.77
C GLY A 96 -17.31 9.21 -1.95
N ILE A 97 -16.45 8.47 -1.26
CA ILE A 97 -14.98 8.58 -1.32
C ILE A 97 -14.43 7.41 -2.14
N LEU A 98 -13.90 7.69 -3.32
CA LEU A 98 -13.28 6.68 -4.20
C LEU A 98 -11.98 6.15 -3.59
N VAL A 99 -11.86 4.84 -3.43
CA VAL A 99 -10.62 4.20 -2.95
C VAL A 99 -9.73 3.84 -4.15
N LEU A 100 -8.62 4.56 -4.30
CA LEU A 100 -7.61 4.33 -5.32
C LEU A 100 -6.62 3.24 -4.84
N ALA A 101 -7.12 2.02 -4.78
CA ALA A 101 -6.37 0.81 -4.47
C ALA A 101 -6.84 -0.33 -5.39
N PRO A 102 -6.05 -1.39 -5.60
CA PRO A 102 -6.51 -2.56 -6.34
C PRO A 102 -7.66 -3.27 -5.63
N SER A 103 -8.22 -4.32 -6.25
CA SER A 103 -9.19 -5.18 -5.58
C SER A 103 -8.54 -5.86 -4.35
N LYS A 104 -9.37 -6.27 -3.38
CA LYS A 104 -8.92 -7.02 -2.20
C LYS A 104 -8.07 -8.24 -2.57
N GLU A 105 -8.50 -8.98 -3.58
CA GLU A 105 -7.78 -10.17 -4.07
C GLU A 105 -6.42 -9.81 -4.67
N THR A 106 -6.37 -8.79 -5.52
CA THR A 106 -5.12 -8.29 -6.11
C THR A 106 -4.17 -7.76 -5.04
N ALA A 107 -4.67 -6.99 -4.06
CA ALA A 107 -3.87 -6.48 -2.96
C ALA A 107 -3.21 -7.62 -2.18
N ARG A 108 -3.97 -8.67 -1.83
CA ARG A 108 -3.47 -9.86 -1.15
C ARG A 108 -2.38 -10.57 -1.94
N HIS A 109 -2.62 -10.87 -3.22
CA HIS A 109 -1.63 -11.52 -4.08
C HIS A 109 -0.34 -10.70 -4.23
N CYS A 110 -0.46 -9.37 -4.34
CA CYS A 110 0.72 -8.51 -4.47
C CYS A 110 1.52 -8.36 -3.16
N PHE A 111 0.88 -8.50 -2.01
CA PHE A 111 1.54 -8.36 -0.71
C PHE A 111 2.30 -9.62 -0.29
N ASP A 112 1.76 -10.82 -0.60
CA ASP A 112 2.37 -12.11 -0.30
C ASP A 112 3.14 -12.64 -1.52
N LYS A 113 4.47 -12.69 -1.42
CA LYS A 113 5.35 -13.06 -2.53
C LYS A 113 5.19 -14.51 -2.99
N TYR A 114 4.81 -15.42 -2.08
CA TYR A 114 4.57 -16.81 -2.44
C TYR A 114 3.18 -17.00 -3.08
N ASP A 115 2.17 -16.31 -2.57
CA ASP A 115 0.82 -16.29 -3.15
C ASP A 115 0.86 -15.69 -4.57
N MET A 116 1.63 -14.61 -4.78
CA MET A 116 1.88 -14.04 -6.11
C MET A 116 2.54 -15.06 -7.04
N PHE A 117 3.57 -15.78 -6.57
CA PHE A 117 4.22 -16.83 -7.37
C PHE A 117 3.21 -17.91 -7.77
N GLN A 118 2.39 -18.41 -6.83
CA GLN A 118 1.38 -19.43 -7.09
C GLN A 118 0.35 -18.93 -8.12
N TYR A 119 -0.17 -17.71 -7.94
CA TYR A 119 -1.12 -17.10 -8.86
C TYR A 119 -0.55 -17.00 -10.28
N LEU A 120 0.66 -16.46 -10.43
CA LEU A 120 1.31 -16.34 -11.74
C LEU A 120 1.57 -17.71 -12.38
N HIS A 121 2.04 -18.66 -11.60
CA HIS A 121 2.32 -20.03 -12.08
C HIS A 121 1.06 -20.75 -12.55
N GLN A 122 -0.03 -20.69 -11.81
CA GLN A 122 -1.33 -21.27 -12.15
C GLN A 122 -1.93 -20.66 -13.43
N ASN A 123 -1.65 -19.38 -13.68
CA ASN A 123 -2.11 -18.68 -14.88
C ASN A 123 -1.12 -18.76 -16.07
N ASN A 124 -0.09 -19.64 -15.99
CA ASN A 124 0.94 -19.79 -17.00
C ASN A 124 1.71 -18.49 -17.33
N ILE A 125 1.82 -17.60 -16.37
CA ILE A 125 2.63 -16.39 -16.48
C ILE A 125 4.04 -16.71 -16.00
N ARG A 126 5.04 -16.41 -16.84
CA ARG A 126 6.44 -16.65 -16.51
C ARG A 126 6.85 -15.87 -15.26
N THR A 127 7.32 -16.59 -14.26
CA THR A 127 7.77 -16.02 -12.98
C THR A 127 8.99 -16.76 -12.45
N VAL A 128 9.65 -16.17 -11.45
CA VAL A 128 10.80 -16.78 -10.77
C VAL A 128 10.31 -17.91 -9.88
N LEU A 129 10.97 -19.07 -10.00
CA LEU A 129 10.68 -20.24 -9.15
C LEU A 129 10.88 -19.85 -7.67
N THR A 130 9.85 -20.03 -6.88
CA THR A 130 9.80 -19.59 -5.48
C THR A 130 9.35 -20.74 -4.59
N TYR A 131 9.95 -20.85 -3.42
CA TYR A 131 9.65 -21.86 -2.40
C TYR A 131 9.29 -21.15 -1.09
N ASP A 132 8.35 -21.70 -0.36
CA ASP A 132 7.82 -21.13 0.89
C ASP A 132 8.47 -21.75 2.15
N SER A 133 9.20 -22.85 1.99
CA SER A 133 9.86 -23.57 3.08
C SER A 133 11.23 -24.11 2.67
N LEU A 134 12.08 -24.34 3.67
CA LEU A 134 13.38 -24.97 3.47
C LEU A 134 13.23 -26.41 2.97
N GLU A 135 12.20 -27.12 3.39
CA GLU A 135 11.91 -28.48 2.95
C GLU A 135 11.64 -28.53 1.44
N HIS A 136 10.69 -27.74 0.95
CA HIS A 136 10.36 -27.65 -0.48
C HIS A 136 11.55 -27.13 -1.31
N PHE A 137 12.33 -26.20 -0.76
CA PHE A 137 13.57 -25.74 -1.38
C PHE A 137 14.57 -26.89 -1.56
N ASN A 138 14.84 -27.67 -0.50
CA ASN A 138 15.78 -28.80 -0.55
C ASN A 138 15.35 -29.88 -1.53
N GLU A 139 14.06 -30.18 -1.61
CA GLU A 139 13.51 -31.09 -2.61
C GLU A 139 13.74 -30.57 -4.04
N GLY A 140 13.49 -29.27 -4.27
CA GLY A 140 13.72 -28.65 -5.57
C GLY A 140 15.20 -28.66 -5.96
N TYR A 141 16.09 -28.43 -5.01
CA TYR A 141 17.55 -28.50 -5.20
C TYR A 141 18.01 -29.92 -5.54
N ALA A 142 17.58 -30.92 -4.79
CA ALA A 142 17.89 -32.32 -5.06
C ALA A 142 17.40 -32.79 -6.43
N LYS A 143 16.30 -32.27 -6.92
CA LYS A 143 15.73 -32.51 -8.26
C LYS A 143 16.40 -31.68 -9.37
N GLY A 144 17.44 -30.90 -9.06
CA GLY A 144 18.17 -30.07 -10.02
C GLY A 144 17.41 -28.87 -10.58
N LYS A 145 16.30 -28.51 -9.95
CA LYS A 145 15.46 -27.36 -10.37
C LYS A 145 16.02 -26.00 -9.94
N ILE A 146 16.95 -25.99 -8.98
CA ILE A 146 17.53 -24.80 -8.37
C ILE A 146 19.04 -24.79 -8.60
N ARG A 147 19.57 -23.58 -8.86
CA ARG A 147 21.02 -23.33 -8.93
C ARG A 147 21.35 -22.10 -8.11
N PHE A 148 22.47 -22.12 -7.40
CA PHE A 148 23.00 -20.94 -6.71
C PHE A 148 23.56 -19.91 -7.69
N PRO A 149 23.51 -18.60 -7.36
CA PRO A 149 23.00 -18.02 -6.11
C PRO A 149 21.46 -17.96 -6.05
N VAL A 150 20.90 -17.96 -4.83
CA VAL A 150 19.46 -17.81 -4.54
C VAL A 150 19.19 -16.58 -3.66
N PHE A 151 18.00 -16.02 -3.77
CA PHE A 151 17.55 -14.94 -2.90
C PHE A 151 16.63 -15.49 -1.81
N ILE A 152 16.89 -15.09 -0.56
CA ILE A 152 16.03 -15.36 0.59
C ILE A 152 15.44 -14.03 1.03
N LYS A 153 14.13 -13.98 1.25
CA LYS A 153 13.43 -12.77 1.68
C LYS A 153 12.16 -13.12 2.47
N PRO A 154 11.69 -12.23 3.36
CA PRO A 154 10.42 -12.44 4.03
C PRO A 154 9.28 -12.62 3.03
N ARG A 155 8.33 -13.50 3.35
CA ARG A 155 7.16 -13.79 2.51
C ARG A 155 6.30 -12.54 2.30
N THR A 156 6.06 -11.78 3.37
CA THR A 156 5.35 -10.49 3.35
C THR A 156 6.29 -9.35 3.71
N GLY A 157 5.84 -8.12 3.56
CA GLY A 157 6.63 -6.92 3.85
C GLY A 157 7.29 -6.29 2.62
N SER A 158 7.76 -5.06 2.79
CA SER A 158 8.35 -4.22 1.75
C SER A 158 9.54 -3.40 2.28
N GLY A 159 10.23 -2.69 1.38
CA GLY A 159 11.28 -1.74 1.76
C GLY A 159 12.56 -2.36 2.31
N SER A 160 12.82 -3.66 2.05
CA SER A 160 14.00 -4.38 2.56
C SER A 160 14.10 -4.38 4.10
N VAL A 161 12.98 -4.37 4.79
CA VAL A 161 12.88 -4.53 6.25
C VAL A 161 12.71 -6.01 6.55
N GLY A 162 13.64 -6.59 7.34
CA GLY A 162 13.68 -8.00 7.75
C GLY A 162 15.04 -8.63 7.57
#